data_f69906e1fc1feac4fa0eda9c65829ca7
#
_entry.id   f69906e1fc1feac4fa0eda9c65829ca7
#
_cell.length_a   1.000
_cell.length_b   1.000
_cell.length_c   1.000
_cell.angle_alpha   90.00
_cell.angle_beta   90.00
_cell.angle_gamma   90.00
#
_symmetry.space_group_name_H-M   'P 1'
#
loop_
_entity.id
_entity.type
_entity.pdbx_description
1 polymer ?
#
loop_
_entity_poly.entity_id
_entity_poly.type
_entity_poly.pdbx_seq_one_letter_code
_entity_poly.pdbx_strand_id
1 'polypeptide(L)'
;MRGLAIGVGALMIALGLPPQGVAAQQASGSLNDQQLLGMRLFNQSCRVCHTKPQMASPLYGPELSQNSAGGQETVMREVISNGTPRMPGFKYHFEPAQIEAIVAYLKTIPTPPAPASPAR
;
A
#
# COMPACT_ATOMS: atom_id res chain seq x y z
N MET A 1 -58.73 56.13 -18.85
CA MET A 1 -58.95 54.91 -18.08
C MET A 1 -57.64 54.29 -17.75
N ARG A 2 -57.40 54.02 -16.49
CA ARG A 2 -56.09 53.75 -15.87
C ARG A 2 -55.74 52.31 -16.02
N GLY A 3 -54.58 52.00 -16.62
CA GLY A 3 -53.99 50.65 -16.65
C GLY A 3 -52.77 50.59 -15.74
N LEU A 4 -52.89 49.85 -14.64
CA LEU A 4 -51.88 49.64 -13.65
C LEU A 4 -51.02 48.43 -14.06
N ALA A 5 -49.75 48.65 -14.41
CA ALA A 5 -48.81 47.59 -14.71
C ALA A 5 -48.05 47.23 -13.43
N ILE A 6 -48.32 46.03 -12.91
CA ILE A 6 -47.60 45.44 -11.75
C ILE A 6 -46.37 44.71 -12.27
N GLY A 7 -45.19 45.28 -11.99
CA GLY A 7 -43.89 44.60 -12.27
C GLY A 7 -43.58 43.59 -11.19
N VAL A 8 -43.53 42.31 -11.57
CA VAL A 8 -43.05 41.22 -10.73
C VAL A 8 -41.54 41.11 -10.89
N GLY A 9 -40.82 41.61 -9.90
CA GLY A 9 -39.36 41.42 -9.82
C GLY A 9 -39.03 39.99 -9.35
N ALA A 10 -38.45 39.22 -10.25
CA ALA A 10 -37.91 37.88 -9.91
C ALA A 10 -36.58 38.04 -9.18
N LEU A 11 -36.58 37.77 -7.88
CA LEU A 11 -35.38 37.68 -7.04
C LEU A 11 -34.70 36.32 -7.29
N MET A 12 -33.64 36.33 -8.11
CA MET A 12 -32.78 35.15 -8.31
C MET A 12 -31.89 34.98 -7.09
N ILE A 13 -32.25 34.07 -6.20
CA ILE A 13 -31.37 33.60 -5.11
C ILE A 13 -30.40 32.57 -5.70
N ALA A 14 -29.17 33.02 -5.97
CA ALA A 14 -28.08 32.10 -6.31
C ALA A 14 -27.68 31.31 -5.06
N LEU A 15 -28.16 30.08 -4.94
CA LEU A 15 -27.61 29.10 -3.95
C LEU A 15 -26.21 28.71 -4.42
N GLY A 16 -25.18 29.33 -3.83
CA GLY A 16 -23.81 28.90 -3.95
C GLY A 16 -23.63 27.54 -3.27
N LEU A 17 -23.51 26.48 -4.06
CA LEU A 17 -23.02 25.19 -3.54
C LEU A 17 -21.55 25.36 -3.12
N PRO A 18 -21.16 24.96 -1.91
CA PRO A 18 -19.75 24.90 -1.52
C PRO A 18 -19.02 23.90 -2.43
N PRO A 19 -17.74 24.15 -2.79
CA PRO A 19 -16.96 23.16 -3.50
C PRO A 19 -16.85 21.93 -2.59
N GLN A 20 -17.48 20.84 -3.01
CA GLN A 20 -17.33 19.54 -2.36
C GLN A 20 -15.91 19.08 -2.69
N GLY A 21 -14.99 19.26 -1.73
CA GLY A 21 -13.69 18.63 -1.75
C GLY A 21 -13.92 17.13 -1.93
N VAL A 22 -13.43 16.58 -3.02
CA VAL A 22 -13.31 15.13 -3.22
C VAL A 22 -12.35 14.63 -2.15
N ALA A 23 -12.87 14.36 -0.95
CA ALA A 23 -12.19 13.48 -0.01
C ALA A 23 -12.06 12.16 -0.75
N ALA A 24 -10.84 11.85 -1.21
CA ALA A 24 -10.50 10.57 -1.76
C ALA A 24 -10.83 9.54 -0.67
N GLN A 25 -11.99 8.90 -0.80
CA GLN A 25 -12.35 7.74 -0.01
C GLN A 25 -11.36 6.64 -0.42
N GLN A 26 -10.34 6.48 0.40
CA GLN A 26 -9.51 5.28 0.36
C GLN A 26 -10.46 4.13 0.73
N ALA A 27 -10.96 3.45 -0.30
CA ALA A 27 -11.70 2.22 -0.13
C ALA A 27 -10.78 1.25 0.62
N SER A 28 -11.21 0.84 1.81
CA SER A 28 -10.55 -0.17 2.62
C SER A 28 -10.35 -1.42 1.77
N GLY A 29 -9.11 -1.65 1.30
CA GLY A 29 -8.77 -2.82 0.50
C GLY A 29 -7.93 -2.55 -0.77
N SER A 30 -7.83 -1.31 -1.26
CA SER A 30 -6.98 -0.99 -2.42
C SER A 30 -5.63 -0.44 -1.99
N LEU A 31 -4.55 -0.96 -2.59
CA LEU A 31 -3.22 -0.42 -2.41
C LEU A 31 -3.13 0.98 -3.02
N ASN A 32 -2.41 1.89 -2.37
CA ASN A 32 -2.07 3.18 -2.97
C ASN A 32 -0.95 3.02 -4.02
N ASP A 33 -0.63 4.08 -4.77
CA ASP A 33 0.34 4.03 -5.87
C ASP A 33 1.74 3.58 -5.42
N GLN A 34 2.20 4.03 -4.25
CA GLN A 34 3.47 3.60 -3.67
C GLN A 34 3.45 2.11 -3.33
N GLN A 35 2.40 1.63 -2.69
CA GLN A 35 2.23 0.21 -2.35
C GLN A 35 2.09 -0.67 -3.60
N LEU A 36 1.42 -0.18 -4.64
CA LEU A 36 1.33 -0.85 -5.95
C LEU A 36 2.70 -0.97 -6.61
N LEU A 37 3.50 0.10 -6.58
CA LEU A 37 4.88 0.05 -7.05
C LEU A 37 5.67 -0.99 -6.25
N GLY A 38 5.58 -0.95 -4.93
CA GLY A 38 6.24 -1.90 -4.03
C GLY A 38 5.84 -3.35 -4.31
N MET A 39 4.56 -3.61 -4.53
CA MET A 39 4.05 -4.92 -4.90
C MET A 39 4.66 -5.45 -6.21
N ARG A 40 4.79 -4.59 -7.22
CA ARG A 40 5.41 -4.97 -8.51
C ARG A 40 6.88 -5.32 -8.33
N LEU A 41 7.63 -4.49 -7.63
CA LEU A 41 9.05 -4.72 -7.34
C LEU A 41 9.27 -5.97 -6.50
N PHE A 42 8.42 -6.19 -5.49
CA PHE A 42 8.41 -7.41 -4.68
C PHE A 42 8.19 -8.66 -5.53
N ASN A 43 7.17 -8.64 -6.39
CA ASN A 43 6.87 -9.77 -7.27
C ASN A 43 8.01 -10.06 -8.26
N GLN A 44 8.70 -9.03 -8.71
CA GLN A 44 9.80 -9.15 -9.66
C GLN A 44 11.06 -9.73 -9.02
N SER A 45 11.41 -9.33 -7.79
CA SER A 45 12.74 -9.58 -7.24
C SER A 45 12.77 -10.32 -5.91
N CYS A 46 11.69 -10.30 -5.12
CA CYS A 46 11.66 -10.87 -3.77
C CYS A 46 10.86 -12.18 -3.70
N ARG A 47 9.79 -12.26 -4.50
CA ARG A 47 8.82 -13.35 -4.47
C ARG A 47 9.48 -14.73 -4.65
N VAL A 48 10.49 -14.82 -5.48
CA VAL A 48 11.18 -16.10 -5.80
C VAL A 48 11.69 -16.82 -4.55
N CYS A 49 12.10 -16.06 -3.53
CA CYS A 49 12.62 -16.62 -2.27
C CYS A 49 11.61 -16.55 -1.11
N HIS A 50 10.68 -15.60 -1.15
CA HIS A 50 9.83 -15.24 -0.01
C HIS A 50 8.35 -15.60 -0.15
N THR A 51 7.96 -16.25 -1.24
CA THR A 51 6.58 -16.74 -1.41
C THR A 51 6.59 -18.26 -1.46
N LYS A 52 5.64 -18.89 -0.76
CA LYS A 52 5.49 -20.36 -0.79
C LYS A 52 5.37 -20.84 -2.23
N PRO A 53 6.24 -21.75 -2.69
CA PRO A 53 6.10 -22.32 -4.01
C PRO A 53 4.83 -23.17 -4.07
N GLN A 54 4.25 -23.29 -5.26
CA GLN A 54 3.08 -24.15 -5.46
C GLN A 54 3.42 -25.66 -5.37
N MET A 55 4.70 -25.99 -5.43
CA MET A 55 5.22 -27.34 -5.23
C MET A 55 5.73 -27.53 -3.80
N ALA A 56 5.80 -28.76 -3.31
CA ALA A 56 6.19 -29.11 -1.94
C ALA A 56 7.70 -28.88 -1.66
N SER A 57 8.19 -27.71 -1.95
CA SER A 57 9.56 -27.27 -1.69
C SER A 57 9.58 -26.30 -0.50
N PRO A 58 10.55 -26.39 0.41
CA PRO A 58 10.68 -25.41 1.49
C PRO A 58 11.00 -24.02 0.92
N LEU A 59 10.51 -22.99 1.62
CA LEU A 59 10.90 -21.61 1.32
C LEU A 59 12.40 -21.41 1.50
N TYR A 60 13.03 -20.72 0.57
CA TYR A 60 14.43 -20.34 0.70
C TYR A 60 14.62 -19.23 1.76
N GLY A 61 13.74 -18.23 1.74
CA GLY A 61 13.65 -17.16 2.73
C GLY A 61 12.38 -17.27 3.58
N PRO A 62 12.28 -16.55 4.69
CA PRO A 62 11.05 -16.51 5.50
C PRO A 62 9.90 -15.91 4.72
N GLU A 63 8.68 -16.35 5.02
CA GLU A 63 7.46 -15.67 4.54
C GLU A 63 7.40 -14.25 5.11
N LEU A 64 7.19 -13.27 4.24
CA LEU A 64 7.19 -11.86 4.64
C LEU A 64 5.79 -11.36 4.97
N SER A 65 5.72 -10.46 5.94
CA SER A 65 4.50 -9.81 6.41
C SER A 65 4.80 -8.45 7.03
N GLN A 66 3.77 -7.74 7.45
CA GLN A 66 3.90 -6.47 8.18
C GLN A 66 4.78 -6.58 9.44
N ASN A 67 4.94 -7.78 10.01
CA ASN A 67 5.75 -8.04 11.20
C ASN A 67 7.17 -8.52 10.87
N SER A 68 7.55 -8.60 9.60
CA SER A 68 8.92 -8.90 9.21
C SER A 68 9.89 -7.91 9.86
N ALA A 69 11.08 -8.36 10.22
CA ALA A 69 12.06 -7.54 10.95
C ALA A 69 11.49 -6.87 12.22
N GLY A 70 10.59 -7.57 12.94
CA GLY A 70 9.92 -7.04 14.12
C GLY A 70 8.93 -5.90 13.83
N GLY A 71 8.47 -5.75 12.59
CA GLY A 71 7.58 -4.68 12.15
C GLY A 71 8.28 -3.31 11.99
N GLN A 72 9.60 -3.27 12.14
CA GLN A 72 10.38 -2.02 12.10
C GLN A 72 10.80 -1.69 10.65
N GLU A 73 10.25 -0.63 10.11
CA GLU A 73 10.50 -0.20 8.72
C GLU A 73 11.96 0.14 8.46
N THR A 74 12.64 0.74 9.44
CA THR A 74 14.08 1.04 9.35
C THR A 74 14.91 -0.22 9.19
N VAL A 75 14.57 -1.30 9.92
CA VAL A 75 15.25 -2.59 9.82
C VAL A 75 14.92 -3.28 8.50
N MET A 76 13.64 -3.23 8.06
CA MET A 76 13.26 -3.75 6.73
C MET A 76 14.07 -3.08 5.63
N ARG A 77 14.17 -1.75 5.66
CA ARG A 77 14.94 -0.95 4.70
C ARG A 77 16.41 -1.34 4.70
N GLU A 78 17.00 -1.45 5.86
CA GLU A 78 18.40 -1.84 6.02
C GLU A 78 18.68 -3.23 5.43
N VAL A 79 17.84 -4.22 5.77
CA VAL A 79 17.96 -5.59 5.26
C VAL A 79 17.77 -5.65 3.74
N ILE A 80 16.80 -4.92 3.19
CA ILE A 80 16.59 -4.87 1.74
C ILE A 80 17.80 -4.22 1.05
N SER A 81 18.29 -3.11 1.60
CA SER A 81 19.40 -2.36 1.02
C SER A 81 20.71 -3.15 1.02
N ASN A 82 21.08 -3.70 2.15
CA ASN A 82 22.40 -4.29 2.35
C ASN A 82 22.43 -5.81 2.30
N GLY A 83 21.25 -6.46 2.41
CA GLY A 83 21.14 -7.91 2.39
C GLY A 83 21.56 -8.58 3.70
N THR A 84 21.68 -9.90 3.64
CA THR A 84 22.17 -10.77 4.70
C THR A 84 23.08 -11.84 4.07
N PRO A 85 23.75 -12.70 4.83
CA PRO A 85 24.57 -13.78 4.25
C PRO A 85 23.82 -14.70 3.27
N ARG A 86 22.48 -14.74 3.33
CA ARG A 86 21.62 -15.56 2.46
C ARG A 86 20.70 -14.75 1.53
N MET A 87 20.68 -13.45 1.63
CA MET A 87 19.83 -12.55 0.83
C MET A 87 20.72 -11.48 0.21
N PRO A 88 20.69 -11.27 -1.11
CA PRO A 88 21.44 -10.19 -1.74
C PRO A 88 20.93 -8.82 -1.28
N GLY A 89 21.83 -7.83 -1.24
CA GLY A 89 21.46 -6.44 -1.03
C GLY A 89 21.05 -5.77 -2.34
N PHE A 90 20.06 -4.90 -2.28
CA PHE A 90 19.43 -4.31 -3.45
C PHE A 90 19.74 -2.82 -3.65
N LYS A 91 20.58 -2.17 -2.81
CA LYS A 91 20.89 -0.75 -2.90
C LYS A 91 21.53 -0.30 -4.22
N TYR A 92 22.12 -1.22 -4.98
CA TYR A 92 22.68 -0.94 -6.30
C TYR A 92 21.74 -1.35 -7.44
N HIS A 93 20.60 -1.96 -7.10
CA HIS A 93 19.61 -2.43 -8.05
C HIS A 93 18.34 -1.56 -8.02
N PHE A 94 17.97 -1.06 -6.86
CA PHE A 94 16.81 -0.21 -6.63
C PHE A 94 17.21 1.17 -6.13
N GLU A 95 16.51 2.18 -6.63
CA GLU A 95 16.56 3.51 -6.06
C GLU A 95 15.97 3.53 -4.63
N PRO A 96 16.41 4.46 -3.76
CA PRO A 96 15.89 4.56 -2.40
C PRO A 96 14.36 4.61 -2.33
N ALA A 97 13.71 5.37 -3.22
CA ALA A 97 12.25 5.46 -3.28
C ALA A 97 11.58 4.13 -3.65
N GLN A 98 12.24 3.27 -4.41
CA GLN A 98 11.76 1.93 -4.75
C GLN A 98 11.87 0.99 -3.55
N ILE A 99 12.93 1.08 -2.75
CA ILE A 99 13.06 0.34 -1.49
C ILE A 99 11.96 0.77 -0.51
N GLU A 100 11.70 2.09 -0.40
CA GLU A 100 10.57 2.59 0.41
C GLU A 100 9.23 2.05 -0.06
N ALA A 101 9.01 1.94 -1.36
CA ALA A 101 7.80 1.37 -1.92
C ALA A 101 7.64 -0.13 -1.54
N ILE A 102 8.73 -0.90 -1.58
CA ILE A 102 8.72 -2.30 -1.14
C ILE A 102 8.35 -2.40 0.34
N VAL A 103 8.96 -1.57 1.21
CA VAL A 103 8.64 -1.53 2.64
C VAL A 103 7.18 -1.18 2.86
N ALA A 104 6.66 -0.15 2.17
CA ALA A 104 5.25 0.24 2.25
C ALA A 104 4.30 -0.90 1.83
N TYR A 105 4.67 -1.69 0.82
CA TYR A 105 3.90 -2.87 0.43
C TYR A 105 3.97 -3.98 1.49
N LEU A 106 5.14 -4.29 2.05
CA LEU A 106 5.29 -5.31 3.10
C LEU A 106 4.39 -5.02 4.30
N LYS A 107 4.19 -3.76 4.65
CA LYS A 107 3.29 -3.33 5.73
C LYS A 107 1.81 -3.63 5.45
N THR A 108 1.44 -3.91 4.22
CA THR A 108 0.07 -4.31 3.86
C THR A 108 -0.16 -5.81 3.94
N ILE A 109 0.90 -6.63 4.01
CA ILE A 109 0.79 -8.08 4.03
C ILE A 109 0.43 -8.54 5.45
N PRO A 110 -0.72 -9.23 5.64
CA PRO A 110 -1.11 -9.74 6.95
C PRO A 110 -0.08 -10.73 7.51
N THR A 111 0.06 -10.76 8.82
CA THR A 111 0.90 -11.78 9.47
C THR A 111 0.23 -13.14 9.34
N PRO A 112 0.95 -14.15 8.85
CA PRO A 112 0.42 -15.50 8.83
C PRO A 112 0.05 -15.98 10.25
N PRO A 113 -1.00 -16.78 10.40
CA PRO A 113 -1.31 -17.38 11.69
C PRO A 113 -0.13 -18.21 12.18
N ALA A 114 0.14 -18.18 13.48
CA ALA A 114 1.16 -19.02 14.08
C ALA A 114 0.93 -20.50 13.70
N PRO A 115 1.97 -21.28 13.39
CA PRO A 115 1.80 -22.69 13.15
C PRO A 115 1.14 -23.32 14.37
N ALA A 116 0.10 -24.14 14.14
CA ALA A 116 -0.58 -24.86 15.22
C ALA A 116 0.49 -25.65 16.00
N SER A 117 0.60 -25.37 17.30
CA SER A 117 1.48 -26.18 18.15
C SER A 117 1.07 -27.63 18.02
N PRO A 118 2.03 -28.57 17.80
CA PRO A 118 1.68 -29.99 17.80
C PRO A 118 1.00 -30.30 19.13
N ALA A 119 -0.20 -30.88 19.08
CA ALA A 119 -0.90 -31.35 20.26
C ALA A 119 0.04 -32.33 21.00
N ARG A 120 0.36 -32.04 22.26
CA ARG A 120 1.11 -32.90 23.15
C ARG A 120 0.20 -34.05 23.59
#